data_8fed7ed08c71838473ffb49d910b2426
#
_entry.id   8fed7ed08c71838473ffb49d910b2426
#
_cell.length_a   1.000
_cell.length_b   1.000
_cell.length_c   1.000
_cell.angle_alpha   90.00
_cell.angle_beta   90.00
_cell.angle_gamma   90.00
#
_symmetry.space_group_name_H-M   'P 1'
#
loop_
_entity.id
_entity.type
_entity.pdbx_description
1 polymer ?
#
loop_
_entity_poly.entity_id
_entity_poly.type
_entity_poly.pdbx_seq_one_letter_code
_entity_poly.pdbx_strand_id
1 'polypeptide(L)'
;TGFGSPLMALSPVSCAGFHVHSKESGVGKTTAMNVGASIWGSPKALVLGEDDTQNSRMNRSEVYQNLPLYIDELTELKGEDLSSLIYQISSGKQRNRMTSGGNNTERARGKPWKLLSVTTGNCSAIEKVSLYKAMPKAEAQRMMETKAVRLFDQSKTKYLTDIHAINAETIYGHAGKVYMQYVIANIDSVKDLLEKVRAKIDKAAQLTAENRFWSAGGASTLTGVLIAKKLGLVDYDTNKLFKYIIKLLRENKDNVAGMNCSALDTLNDYFHENWGSILKIKSTDDLRKAQNNGLDALVIPELDPRIRLVGRYETDTKIAYLIPKPLKTWCGRQQINYSAFIQELKDKSGAKTTKVRLTKGTTTYLPLTHVISIDCSAADVKV
;
A
#
# COMPACT_ATOMS: atom_id res chain seq x y z
N THR A 1 6.28 -18.06 7.69
CA THR A 1 5.38 -17.17 8.46
C THR A 1 4.74 -17.86 9.65
N GLY A 2 4.22 -19.12 9.53
CA GLY A 2 3.54 -19.84 10.62
C GLY A 2 4.33 -19.84 11.95
N PHE A 3 5.56 -20.35 11.96
CA PHE A 3 6.44 -20.34 13.14
C PHE A 3 7.01 -18.95 13.49
N GLY A 4 7.01 -18.02 12.55
CA GLY A 4 7.56 -16.68 12.78
C GLY A 4 6.62 -15.74 13.54
N SER A 5 5.30 -15.95 13.45
CA SER A 5 4.34 -15.00 14.02
C SER A 5 4.49 -14.77 15.54
N PRO A 6 4.67 -15.79 16.40
CA PRO A 6 4.87 -15.56 17.82
C PRO A 6 6.11 -14.71 18.15
N LEU A 7 7.12 -14.73 17.30
CA LEU A 7 8.34 -13.94 17.49
C LEU A 7 8.11 -12.43 17.26
N MET A 8 6.99 -12.05 16.65
CA MET A 8 6.60 -10.65 16.54
C MET A 8 6.37 -10.00 17.91
N ALA A 9 6.07 -10.77 18.95
CA ALA A 9 6.01 -10.27 20.33
C ALA A 9 7.33 -9.59 20.77
N LEU A 10 8.45 -10.08 20.25
CA LEU A 10 9.81 -9.56 20.51
C LEU A 10 10.21 -8.43 19.53
N SER A 11 9.37 -8.12 18.53
CA SER A 11 9.65 -7.11 17.52
C SER A 11 9.21 -5.71 17.97
N PRO A 12 9.88 -4.63 17.48
CA PRO A 12 9.47 -3.25 17.73
C PRO A 12 8.19 -2.86 16.97
N VAL A 13 7.76 -3.62 15.94
CA VAL A 13 6.53 -3.35 15.19
C VAL A 13 5.43 -4.33 15.57
N SER A 14 4.17 -3.91 15.39
CA SER A 14 3.02 -4.69 15.83
C SER A 14 2.64 -5.80 14.85
N CYS A 15 2.74 -5.54 13.55
CA CYS A 15 2.33 -6.52 12.55
C CYS A 15 3.10 -6.33 11.25
N ALA A 16 3.33 -7.41 10.51
CA ALA A 16 3.80 -7.38 9.13
C ALA A 16 2.91 -8.28 8.28
N GLY A 17 2.54 -7.82 7.08
CA GLY A 17 1.70 -8.57 6.15
C GLY A 17 2.52 -9.29 5.08
N PHE A 18 2.05 -10.50 4.72
CA PHE A 18 2.49 -11.25 3.54
C PHE A 18 1.27 -11.53 2.67
N HIS A 19 1.31 -11.10 1.44
CA HIS A 19 0.26 -11.36 0.46
C HIS A 19 0.78 -12.24 -0.67
N VAL A 20 0.09 -13.36 -0.92
CA VAL A 20 0.44 -14.29 -1.99
C VAL A 20 -0.67 -14.26 -3.04
N HIS A 21 -0.36 -13.79 -4.23
CA HIS A 21 -1.36 -13.64 -5.29
C HIS A 21 -1.03 -14.42 -6.56
N SER A 22 -2.04 -14.79 -7.31
CA SER A 22 -1.90 -15.36 -8.65
C SER A 22 -3.24 -15.30 -9.39
N LYS A 23 -3.22 -14.91 -10.65
CA LYS A 23 -4.38 -15.02 -11.55
C LYS A 23 -4.77 -16.46 -11.85
N GLU A 24 -3.81 -17.39 -11.71
CA GLU A 24 -4.05 -18.81 -11.92
C GLU A 24 -4.67 -19.44 -10.67
N SER A 25 -5.73 -20.20 -10.86
CA SER A 25 -6.31 -21.06 -9.83
C SER A 25 -5.49 -22.34 -9.66
N GLY A 26 -5.54 -22.95 -8.48
CA GLY A 26 -4.91 -24.25 -8.20
C GLY A 26 -3.38 -24.22 -8.15
N VAL A 27 -2.76 -23.06 -7.90
CA VAL A 27 -1.29 -22.96 -7.69
C VAL A 27 -0.86 -23.28 -6.25
N GLY A 28 -1.81 -23.63 -5.36
CA GLY A 28 -1.54 -24.07 -3.99
C GLY A 28 -1.53 -22.95 -2.94
N LYS A 29 -2.05 -21.75 -3.22
CA LYS A 29 -2.11 -20.62 -2.25
C LYS A 29 -2.83 -21.03 -0.95
N THR A 30 -4.09 -21.45 -1.05
CA THR A 30 -4.91 -21.86 0.08
C THR A 30 -4.32 -23.09 0.79
N THR A 31 -3.75 -24.04 0.04
CA THR A 31 -3.08 -25.22 0.64
C THR A 31 -1.89 -24.81 1.50
N ALA A 32 -1.03 -23.92 1.01
CA ALA A 32 0.12 -23.41 1.76
C ALA A 32 -0.33 -22.65 3.03
N MET A 33 -1.44 -21.91 2.94
CA MET A 33 -2.04 -21.22 4.07
C MET A 33 -2.56 -22.22 5.11
N ASN A 34 -3.28 -23.26 4.70
CA ASN A 34 -3.80 -24.29 5.57
C ASN A 34 -2.69 -25.08 6.29
N VAL A 35 -1.59 -25.40 5.58
CA VAL A 35 -0.40 -25.99 6.20
C VAL A 35 0.20 -25.05 7.26
N GLY A 36 0.25 -23.76 6.99
CA GLY A 36 0.69 -22.77 7.99
C GLY A 36 -0.22 -22.68 9.20
N ALA A 37 -1.53 -22.75 9.00
CA ALA A 37 -2.54 -22.71 10.07
C ALA A 37 -2.52 -23.98 10.91
N SER A 38 -2.30 -25.16 10.30
CA SER A 38 -2.28 -26.45 11.00
C SER A 38 -1.17 -26.56 12.08
N ILE A 39 -0.15 -25.70 12.04
CA ILE A 39 0.84 -25.59 13.11
C ILE A 39 0.16 -25.29 14.45
N TRP A 40 -0.90 -24.47 14.43
CA TRP A 40 -1.55 -23.90 15.63
C TRP A 40 -2.91 -24.50 15.95
N GLY A 41 -3.63 -24.98 14.98
CA GLY A 41 -4.97 -25.53 15.16
C GLY A 41 -5.61 -25.94 13.84
N SER A 42 -6.92 -26.24 13.87
CA SER A 42 -7.68 -26.59 12.68
C SER A 42 -7.68 -25.43 11.68
N PRO A 43 -7.24 -25.63 10.42
CA PRO A 43 -7.30 -24.61 9.39
C PRO A 43 -8.72 -24.07 9.17
N LYS A 44 -9.74 -24.93 9.22
CA LYS A 44 -11.16 -24.53 9.10
C LYS A 44 -11.58 -23.49 10.15
N ALA A 45 -11.00 -23.54 11.35
CA ALA A 45 -11.30 -22.60 12.43
C ALA A 45 -10.41 -21.35 12.39
N LEU A 46 -9.19 -21.45 11.84
CA LEU A 46 -8.18 -20.41 11.91
C LEU A 46 -8.13 -19.50 10.67
N VAL A 47 -8.47 -20.03 9.49
CA VAL A 47 -8.45 -19.27 8.24
C VAL A 47 -9.79 -18.53 8.09
N LEU A 48 -9.70 -17.22 7.88
CA LEU A 48 -10.84 -16.34 7.60
C LEU A 48 -11.09 -16.31 6.10
N GLY A 49 -12.35 -16.29 5.69
CA GLY A 49 -12.77 -16.21 4.30
C GLY A 49 -13.18 -14.80 3.86
N GLU A 50 -13.71 -14.74 2.65
CA GLU A 50 -14.26 -13.50 2.06
C GLU A 50 -15.49 -12.99 2.81
N ASP A 51 -16.36 -13.89 3.30
CA ASP A 51 -17.59 -13.56 4.02
C ASP A 51 -17.36 -12.97 5.42
N ASP A 52 -16.13 -13.04 5.95
CA ASP A 52 -15.81 -12.47 7.25
C ASP A 52 -15.84 -10.95 7.21
N THR A 53 -16.63 -10.35 8.10
CA THR A 53 -16.68 -8.89 8.23
C THR A 53 -15.36 -8.34 8.77
N GLN A 54 -15.07 -7.05 8.47
CA GLN A 54 -13.88 -6.38 8.99
C GLN A 54 -13.82 -6.42 10.54
N ASN A 55 -14.96 -6.33 11.21
CA ASN A 55 -15.03 -6.43 12.66
C ASN A 55 -14.68 -7.84 13.17
N SER A 56 -15.12 -8.89 12.45
CA SER A 56 -14.75 -10.28 12.75
C SER A 56 -13.23 -10.47 12.63
N ARG A 57 -12.62 -9.98 11.58
CA ARG A 57 -11.16 -10.02 11.34
C ARG A 57 -10.37 -9.32 12.44
N MET A 58 -10.85 -8.15 12.90
CA MET A 58 -10.22 -7.43 14.02
C MET A 58 -10.36 -8.16 15.35
N ASN A 59 -11.54 -8.73 15.62
CA ASN A 59 -11.76 -9.53 16.81
C ASN A 59 -10.88 -10.79 16.85
N ARG A 60 -10.69 -11.45 15.70
CA ARG A 60 -9.75 -12.58 15.58
C ARG A 60 -8.32 -12.16 15.88
N SER A 61 -7.89 -11.00 15.41
CA SER A 61 -6.55 -10.46 15.74
C SER A 61 -6.35 -10.29 17.24
N GLU A 62 -7.36 -9.83 17.97
CA GLU A 62 -7.34 -9.72 19.45
C GLU A 62 -7.26 -11.08 20.15
N VAL A 63 -8.01 -12.06 19.65
CA VAL A 63 -8.00 -13.42 20.20
C VAL A 63 -6.65 -14.11 19.95
N TYR A 64 -6.12 -13.98 18.73
CA TYR A 64 -4.88 -14.65 18.34
C TYR A 64 -3.64 -13.98 18.94
N GLN A 65 -3.65 -12.67 19.15
CA GLN A 65 -2.57 -11.87 19.71
C GLN A 65 -1.23 -12.03 18.97
N ASN A 66 -0.51 -13.14 19.19
CA ASN A 66 0.79 -13.40 18.57
C ASN A 66 0.75 -14.57 17.55
N LEU A 67 -0.36 -15.28 17.44
CA LEU A 67 -0.52 -16.31 16.43
C LEU A 67 -0.77 -15.67 15.05
N PRO A 68 -0.44 -16.35 13.95
CA PRO A 68 -0.63 -15.79 12.63
C PRO A 68 -2.12 -15.59 12.30
N LEU A 69 -2.41 -14.46 11.64
CA LEU A 69 -3.74 -14.18 11.10
C LEU A 69 -3.77 -14.59 9.63
N TYR A 70 -4.62 -15.53 9.30
CA TYR A 70 -4.80 -16.03 7.93
C TYR A 70 -6.11 -15.51 7.34
N ILE A 71 -6.04 -14.90 6.13
CA ILE A 71 -7.22 -14.41 5.40
C ILE A 71 -7.10 -14.87 3.95
N ASP A 72 -8.01 -15.74 3.52
CA ASP A 72 -8.10 -16.20 2.14
C ASP A 72 -8.93 -15.21 1.30
N GLU A 73 -8.62 -15.10 0.01
CA GLU A 73 -9.28 -14.25 -1.00
C GLU A 73 -9.43 -12.76 -0.58
N LEU A 74 -8.37 -12.20 0.04
CA LEU A 74 -8.36 -10.80 0.52
C LEU A 74 -8.74 -9.79 -0.58
N THR A 75 -8.42 -10.09 -1.82
CA THR A 75 -8.62 -9.18 -2.96
C THR A 75 -10.07 -9.08 -3.44
N GLU A 76 -11.03 -9.78 -2.83
CA GLU A 76 -12.45 -9.53 -3.06
C GLU A 76 -12.93 -8.21 -2.42
N LEU A 77 -12.23 -7.70 -1.41
CA LEU A 77 -12.52 -6.40 -0.79
C LEU A 77 -12.32 -5.24 -1.79
N LYS A 78 -13.11 -4.18 -1.65
CA LYS A 78 -12.88 -2.91 -2.35
C LYS A 78 -11.55 -2.28 -1.93
N GLY A 79 -10.92 -1.50 -2.81
CA GLY A 79 -9.63 -0.86 -2.54
C GLY A 79 -9.60 -0.01 -1.26
N GLU A 80 -10.69 0.69 -0.94
CA GLU A 80 -10.84 1.47 0.29
C GLU A 80 -10.83 0.59 1.55
N ASP A 81 -11.65 -0.47 1.54
CA ASP A 81 -11.75 -1.41 2.66
C ASP A 81 -10.44 -2.16 2.87
N LEU A 82 -9.78 -2.52 1.77
CA LEU A 82 -8.48 -3.17 1.77
C LEU A 82 -7.39 -2.28 2.38
N SER A 83 -7.31 -1.01 1.97
CA SER A 83 -6.41 -0.01 2.56
C SER A 83 -6.67 0.14 4.06
N SER A 84 -7.95 0.32 4.45
CA SER A 84 -8.36 0.42 5.85
C SER A 84 -7.96 -0.81 6.67
N LEU A 85 -8.14 -2.01 6.13
CA LEU A 85 -7.79 -3.27 6.78
C LEU A 85 -6.28 -3.41 7.01
N ILE A 86 -5.45 -3.10 5.99
CA ILE A 86 -3.99 -3.13 6.09
C ILE A 86 -3.52 -2.21 7.23
N TYR A 87 -4.07 -0.99 7.31
CA TYR A 87 -3.74 -0.07 8.40
C TYR A 87 -4.18 -0.58 9.77
N GLN A 88 -5.39 -1.11 9.89
CA GLN A 88 -5.94 -1.59 11.16
C GLN A 88 -5.13 -2.77 11.69
N ILE A 89 -4.86 -3.79 10.86
CA ILE A 89 -4.05 -4.93 11.28
C ILE A 89 -2.66 -4.45 11.71
N SER A 90 -2.02 -3.58 10.92
CA SER A 90 -0.66 -3.10 11.20
C SER A 90 -0.57 -2.21 12.45
N SER A 91 -1.69 -1.62 12.90
CA SER A 91 -1.72 -0.79 14.12
C SER A 91 -1.53 -1.59 15.41
N GLY A 92 -1.81 -2.90 15.39
CA GLY A 92 -1.70 -3.79 16.54
C GLY A 92 -2.75 -3.60 17.64
N LYS A 93 -3.80 -2.85 17.36
CA LYS A 93 -4.90 -2.58 18.29
C LYS A 93 -6.18 -2.18 17.57
N GLN A 94 -7.33 -2.45 18.19
CA GLN A 94 -8.60 -1.94 17.68
C GLN A 94 -8.74 -0.42 17.86
N ARG A 95 -9.59 0.16 17.01
CA ARG A 95 -10.04 1.55 17.20
C ARG A 95 -10.91 1.65 18.44
N ASN A 96 -10.73 2.71 19.22
CA ASN A 96 -11.63 2.98 20.33
C ASN A 96 -13.06 3.19 19.82
N ARG A 97 -14.03 2.64 20.55
CA ARG A 97 -15.45 2.83 20.30
C ARG A 97 -16.14 3.27 21.56
N MET A 98 -17.12 4.14 21.43
CA MET A 98 -18.00 4.50 22.53
C MET A 98 -19.05 3.40 22.72
N THR A 99 -19.54 3.25 23.96
CA THR A 99 -20.69 2.40 24.24
C THR A 99 -21.94 3.02 23.64
N SER A 100 -22.86 2.19 23.15
CA SER A 100 -24.13 2.63 22.56
C SER A 100 -25.14 3.16 23.59
N GLY A 101 -24.76 3.33 24.85
CA GLY A 101 -25.62 3.88 25.93
C GLY A 101 -25.31 5.34 26.17
N GLY A 102 -26.31 6.13 26.62
CA GLY A 102 -26.26 7.58 26.77
C GLY A 102 -25.19 8.18 27.69
N ASN A 103 -24.29 7.38 28.23
CA ASN A 103 -23.26 7.83 29.19
C ASN A 103 -21.91 8.16 28.55
N ASN A 104 -21.78 8.17 27.22
CA ASN A 104 -20.53 8.48 26.48
C ASN A 104 -19.26 7.83 27.10
N THR A 105 -19.38 6.63 27.64
CA THR A 105 -18.23 5.88 28.16
C THR A 105 -17.49 5.14 27.05
N GLU A 106 -16.16 5.15 27.11
CA GLU A 106 -15.32 4.40 26.19
C GLU A 106 -15.50 2.88 26.43
N ARG A 107 -15.75 2.11 25.39
CA ARG A 107 -15.80 0.65 25.49
C ARG A 107 -14.43 0.14 25.94
N ALA A 108 -14.41 -0.88 26.82
CA ALA A 108 -13.15 -1.53 27.20
C ALA A 108 -12.37 -1.94 25.95
N ARG A 109 -11.10 -1.55 25.89
CA ARG A 109 -10.23 -1.89 24.78
C ARG A 109 -9.99 -3.39 24.76
N GLY A 110 -10.03 -3.96 23.57
CA GLY A 110 -9.56 -5.31 23.36
C GLY A 110 -8.03 -5.42 23.55
N LYS A 111 -7.53 -6.64 23.60
CA LYS A 111 -6.11 -6.89 23.77
C LYS A 111 -5.33 -6.48 22.51
N PRO A 112 -4.16 -5.83 22.66
CA PRO A 112 -3.30 -5.53 21.54
C PRO A 112 -2.73 -6.83 20.95
N TRP A 113 -2.33 -6.77 19.66
CA TRP A 113 -1.71 -7.90 19.00
C TRP A 113 -0.38 -7.52 18.36
N LYS A 114 0.50 -8.52 18.26
CA LYS A 114 1.76 -8.48 17.50
C LYS A 114 1.88 -9.77 16.72
N LEU A 115 1.58 -9.75 15.43
CA LEU A 115 1.44 -10.96 14.63
C LEU A 115 1.92 -10.78 13.18
N LEU A 116 2.05 -11.88 12.45
CA LEU A 116 2.16 -11.89 11.02
C LEU A 116 0.78 -12.16 10.41
N SER A 117 0.33 -11.30 9.49
CA SER A 117 -0.84 -11.58 8.67
C SER A 117 -0.39 -12.23 7.36
N VAL A 118 -1.05 -13.32 6.99
CA VAL A 118 -0.82 -14.04 5.74
C VAL A 118 -2.12 -14.03 4.96
N THR A 119 -2.08 -13.49 3.77
CA THR A 119 -3.28 -13.30 2.95
C THR A 119 -3.07 -13.86 1.54
N THR A 120 -4.14 -14.29 0.90
CA THR A 120 -4.10 -14.70 -0.49
C THR A 120 -5.06 -13.87 -1.33
N GLY A 121 -4.91 -13.96 -2.65
CA GLY A 121 -5.80 -13.29 -3.59
C GLY A 121 -5.49 -13.62 -5.04
N ASN A 122 -6.33 -13.11 -5.93
CA ASN A 122 -6.22 -13.32 -7.38
C ASN A 122 -5.37 -12.23 -8.07
N CYS A 123 -5.15 -11.09 -7.40
CA CYS A 123 -4.31 -9.98 -7.89
C CYS A 123 -3.46 -9.40 -6.75
N SER A 124 -2.57 -8.49 -7.06
CA SER A 124 -1.84 -7.70 -6.05
C SER A 124 -2.83 -6.87 -5.22
N ALA A 125 -2.71 -6.93 -3.91
CA ALA A 125 -3.48 -6.10 -3.00
C ALA A 125 -3.12 -4.62 -3.17
N ILE A 126 -1.85 -4.32 -3.41
CA ILE A 126 -1.37 -2.95 -3.60
C ILE A 126 -1.84 -2.38 -4.95
N GLU A 127 -1.84 -3.16 -6.04
CA GLU A 127 -2.47 -2.74 -7.30
C GLU A 127 -3.96 -2.42 -7.09
N LYS A 128 -4.68 -3.23 -6.32
CA LYS A 128 -6.10 -2.98 -6.03
C LYS A 128 -6.32 -1.72 -5.20
N VAL A 129 -5.44 -1.43 -4.23
CA VAL A 129 -5.46 -0.18 -3.47
C VAL A 129 -5.12 1.00 -4.37
N SER A 130 -4.24 0.85 -5.36
CA SER A 130 -3.87 1.92 -6.30
C SER A 130 -5.02 2.38 -7.21
N LEU A 131 -6.03 1.54 -7.43
CA LEU A 131 -7.26 1.94 -8.13
C LEU A 131 -8.13 2.90 -7.32
N TYR A 132 -7.97 2.91 -6.00
CA TYR A 132 -8.68 3.80 -5.08
C TYR A 132 -7.85 5.02 -4.68
N LYS A 133 -6.53 4.88 -4.62
CA LYS A 133 -5.61 5.85 -4.05
C LYS A 133 -4.34 5.95 -4.91
N ALA A 134 -4.01 7.14 -5.39
CA ALA A 134 -2.89 7.37 -6.31
C ALA A 134 -1.52 6.90 -5.74
N MET A 135 -1.33 6.95 -4.42
CA MET A 135 -0.04 6.61 -3.80
C MET A 135 -0.21 5.64 -2.62
N PRO A 136 -0.32 4.31 -2.85
CA PRO A 136 -0.47 3.31 -1.80
C PRO A 136 0.86 2.93 -1.11
N LYS A 137 1.87 3.80 -1.13
CA LYS A 137 3.22 3.56 -0.59
C LYS A 137 3.20 3.09 0.87
N ALA A 138 2.33 3.68 1.67
CA ALA A 138 2.25 3.37 3.09
C ALA A 138 1.65 1.98 3.36
N GLU A 139 0.70 1.52 2.55
CA GLU A 139 0.16 0.16 2.57
C GLU A 139 1.22 -0.84 2.10
N ALA A 140 1.90 -0.53 0.99
CA ALA A 140 2.97 -1.34 0.44
C ALA A 140 4.11 -1.55 1.46
N GLN A 141 4.47 -0.53 2.24
CA GLN A 141 5.47 -0.66 3.29
C GLN A 141 5.05 -1.57 4.47
N ARG A 142 3.74 -1.87 4.61
CA ARG A 142 3.20 -2.76 5.66
C ARG A 142 2.99 -4.18 5.21
N MET A 143 2.96 -4.41 3.90
CA MET A 143 2.64 -5.70 3.28
C MET A 143 3.71 -6.06 2.25
N MET A 144 4.26 -7.25 2.35
CA MET A 144 5.14 -7.84 1.34
C MET A 144 4.31 -8.70 0.41
N GLU A 145 4.45 -8.51 -0.88
CA GLU A 145 3.70 -9.28 -1.87
C GLU A 145 4.60 -10.19 -2.69
N THR A 146 4.08 -11.37 -3.00
CA THR A 146 4.74 -12.30 -3.92
C THR A 146 3.73 -12.96 -4.85
N LYS A 147 4.12 -13.11 -6.10
CA LYS A 147 3.33 -13.85 -7.08
C LYS A 147 3.59 -15.35 -6.91
N ALA A 148 2.52 -16.11 -6.65
CA ALA A 148 2.61 -17.57 -6.67
C ALA A 148 2.75 -18.06 -8.11
N VAL A 149 3.65 -19.02 -8.28
CA VAL A 149 3.86 -19.73 -9.56
C VAL A 149 3.68 -21.22 -9.33
N ARG A 150 3.16 -21.90 -10.34
CA ARG A 150 3.02 -23.35 -10.29
C ARG A 150 4.41 -23.99 -10.34
N LEU A 151 4.73 -24.81 -9.33
CA LEU A 151 6.02 -25.48 -9.22
C LEU A 151 6.03 -26.89 -9.81
N PHE A 152 4.85 -27.52 -9.96
CA PHE A 152 4.68 -28.88 -10.43
C PHE A 152 3.63 -28.93 -11.55
N ASP A 153 3.60 -30.04 -12.30
CA ASP A 153 2.52 -30.31 -13.23
C ASP A 153 1.17 -30.39 -12.51
N GLN A 154 0.07 -30.31 -13.25
CA GLN A 154 -1.27 -30.20 -12.68
C GLN A 154 -1.68 -31.46 -11.90
N SER A 155 -1.29 -32.64 -12.34
CA SER A 155 -1.64 -33.92 -11.70
C SER A 155 -0.91 -34.07 -10.37
N LYS A 156 0.37 -33.78 -10.31
CA LYS A 156 1.18 -33.80 -9.10
C LYS A 156 0.75 -32.71 -8.11
N THR A 157 0.43 -31.53 -8.61
CA THR A 157 -0.10 -30.42 -7.77
C THR A 157 -1.40 -30.85 -7.11
N LYS A 158 -2.35 -31.42 -7.84
CA LYS A 158 -3.64 -31.93 -7.30
C LYS A 158 -3.40 -32.98 -6.23
N TYR A 159 -2.59 -34.00 -6.51
CA TYR A 159 -2.29 -35.07 -5.55
C TYR A 159 -1.69 -34.53 -4.23
N LEU A 160 -0.70 -33.62 -4.32
CA LEU A 160 -0.10 -33.01 -3.14
C LEU A 160 -1.11 -32.14 -2.37
N THR A 161 -1.95 -31.39 -3.07
CA THR A 161 -3.00 -30.57 -2.47
C THR A 161 -4.00 -31.42 -1.70
N ASP A 162 -4.47 -32.50 -2.28
CA ASP A 162 -5.46 -33.41 -1.66
C ASP A 162 -4.89 -34.07 -0.39
N ILE A 163 -3.66 -34.58 -0.44
CA ILE A 163 -2.99 -35.16 0.73
C ILE A 163 -2.81 -34.11 1.84
N HIS A 164 -2.33 -32.92 1.51
CA HIS A 164 -2.12 -31.86 2.50
C HIS A 164 -3.43 -31.36 3.09
N ALA A 165 -4.51 -31.27 2.28
CA ALA A 165 -5.82 -30.88 2.76
C ALA A 165 -6.34 -31.87 3.80
N ILE A 166 -6.30 -33.17 3.50
CA ILE A 166 -6.75 -34.24 4.41
C ILE A 166 -5.93 -34.21 5.70
N ASN A 167 -4.60 -34.17 5.61
CA ASN A 167 -3.71 -34.16 6.77
C ASN A 167 -3.93 -32.91 7.63
N ALA A 168 -4.09 -31.73 7.03
CA ALA A 168 -4.29 -30.48 7.76
C ALA A 168 -5.64 -30.43 8.50
N GLU A 169 -6.63 -31.19 8.05
CA GLU A 169 -7.94 -31.30 8.73
C GLU A 169 -7.92 -32.27 9.92
N THR A 170 -7.03 -33.24 9.92
CA THR A 170 -6.97 -34.32 10.92
C THR A 170 -5.81 -34.20 11.88
N ILE A 171 -4.67 -33.62 11.43
CA ILE A 171 -3.43 -33.53 12.21
C ILE A 171 -3.01 -32.06 12.31
N TYR A 172 -3.31 -31.43 13.44
CA TYR A 172 -3.00 -30.02 13.68
C TYR A 172 -2.67 -29.70 15.14
N GLY A 173 -2.02 -28.55 15.39
CA GLY A 173 -1.75 -28.01 16.73
C GLY A 173 -0.53 -28.59 17.45
N HIS A 174 0.02 -29.70 17.00
CA HIS A 174 1.11 -30.41 17.70
C HIS A 174 2.45 -29.65 17.58
N ALA A 175 2.81 -29.22 16.40
CA ALA A 175 4.06 -28.53 16.14
C ALA A 175 4.17 -27.21 16.90
N GLY A 176 3.08 -26.45 16.97
CA GLY A 176 3.00 -25.17 17.65
C GLY A 176 3.29 -25.29 19.15
N LYS A 177 2.77 -26.34 19.80
CA LYS A 177 3.00 -26.61 21.22
C LYS A 177 4.50 -26.84 21.50
N VAL A 178 5.14 -27.75 20.78
CA VAL A 178 6.57 -28.05 20.91
C VAL A 178 7.43 -26.83 20.66
N TYR A 179 7.09 -26.09 19.60
CA TYR A 179 7.78 -24.87 19.23
C TYR A 179 7.71 -23.80 20.35
N MET A 180 6.53 -23.53 20.91
CA MET A 180 6.37 -22.53 21.96
C MET A 180 7.00 -22.92 23.29
N GLN A 181 6.99 -24.20 23.64
CA GLN A 181 7.72 -24.69 24.81
C GLN A 181 9.22 -24.34 24.72
N TYR A 182 9.83 -24.56 23.55
CA TYR A 182 11.22 -24.17 23.32
C TYR A 182 11.44 -22.66 23.35
N VAL A 183 10.60 -21.88 22.66
CA VAL A 183 10.71 -20.42 22.60
C VAL A 183 10.64 -19.80 24.00
N ILE A 184 9.67 -20.24 24.81
CA ILE A 184 9.49 -19.71 26.18
C ILE A 184 10.68 -20.09 27.08
N ALA A 185 11.14 -21.32 27.01
CA ALA A 185 12.28 -21.79 27.81
C ALA A 185 13.62 -21.11 27.43
N ASN A 186 13.73 -20.55 26.22
CA ASN A 186 14.97 -19.98 25.70
C ASN A 186 14.79 -18.53 25.21
N ILE A 187 13.90 -17.76 25.83
CA ILE A 187 13.43 -16.48 25.33
C ILE A 187 14.55 -15.48 25.00
N ASP A 188 15.57 -15.37 25.84
CA ASP A 188 16.71 -14.45 25.65
C ASP A 188 17.56 -14.88 24.45
N SER A 189 17.88 -16.17 24.33
CA SER A 189 18.61 -16.70 23.16
C SER A 189 17.84 -16.54 21.87
N VAL A 190 16.52 -16.67 21.91
CA VAL A 190 15.64 -16.46 20.76
C VAL A 190 15.62 -14.99 20.34
N LYS A 191 15.58 -14.08 21.31
CA LYS A 191 15.66 -12.64 21.07
C LYS A 191 16.99 -12.25 20.40
N ASP A 192 18.11 -12.74 20.94
CA ASP A 192 19.43 -12.50 20.35
C ASP A 192 19.54 -13.06 18.93
N LEU A 193 18.99 -14.26 18.69
CA LEU A 193 18.96 -14.85 17.36
C LEU A 193 18.13 -14.01 16.40
N LEU A 194 16.95 -13.55 16.82
CA LEU A 194 16.06 -12.70 16.02
C LEU A 194 16.76 -11.39 15.62
N GLU A 195 17.46 -10.73 16.55
CA GLU A 195 18.18 -9.51 16.27
C GLU A 195 19.35 -9.72 15.31
N LYS A 196 20.13 -10.80 15.46
CA LYS A 196 21.20 -11.17 14.53
C LYS A 196 20.67 -11.46 13.13
N VAL A 197 19.58 -12.20 13.02
CA VAL A 197 18.92 -12.51 11.74
C VAL A 197 18.40 -11.24 11.10
N ARG A 198 17.77 -10.35 11.86
CA ARG A 198 17.26 -9.07 11.41
C ARG A 198 18.38 -8.20 10.82
N ALA A 199 19.48 -8.01 11.56
CA ALA A 199 20.61 -7.23 11.08
C ALA A 199 21.21 -7.80 9.78
N LYS A 200 21.27 -9.14 9.65
CA LYS A 200 21.74 -9.82 8.44
C LYS A 200 20.80 -9.57 7.25
N ILE A 201 19.48 -9.63 7.46
CA ILE A 201 18.47 -9.35 6.44
C ILE A 201 18.53 -7.88 6.01
N ASP A 202 18.55 -6.95 6.98
CA ASP A 202 18.57 -5.51 6.71
C ASP A 202 19.79 -5.13 5.87
N LYS A 203 20.97 -5.66 6.22
CA LYS A 203 22.20 -5.46 5.44
C LYS A 203 22.10 -6.06 4.04
N ALA A 204 21.63 -7.32 3.93
CA ALA A 204 21.58 -8.02 2.65
C ALA A 204 20.55 -7.44 1.69
N ALA A 205 19.40 -7.00 2.17
CA ALA A 205 18.33 -6.38 1.35
C ALA A 205 18.44 -4.85 1.29
N GLN A 206 19.45 -4.25 1.96
CA GLN A 206 19.64 -2.80 2.03
C GLN A 206 18.37 -2.07 2.50
N LEU A 207 17.77 -2.57 3.59
CA LEU A 207 16.56 -1.98 4.16
C LEU A 207 16.90 -0.72 4.98
N THR A 208 15.96 0.21 4.98
CA THR A 208 16.01 1.46 5.74
C THR A 208 14.94 1.48 6.83
N ALA A 209 14.88 2.55 7.62
CA ALA A 209 13.86 2.74 8.66
C ALA A 209 12.41 2.70 8.10
N GLU A 210 12.21 3.07 6.83
CA GLU A 210 10.92 2.98 6.16
C GLU A 210 10.43 1.53 6.00
N ASN A 211 11.36 0.58 5.86
CA ASN A 211 11.07 -0.83 5.63
C ASN A 211 10.96 -1.66 6.93
N ARG A 212 10.73 -1.02 8.07
CA ARG A 212 10.73 -1.67 9.40
C ARG A 212 9.75 -2.85 9.53
N PHE A 213 8.62 -2.80 8.84
CA PHE A 213 7.63 -3.90 8.84
C PHE A 213 8.17 -5.10 8.07
N TRP A 214 8.80 -4.88 6.94
CA TRP A 214 9.43 -5.92 6.13
C TRP A 214 10.62 -6.56 6.84
N SER A 215 11.47 -5.74 7.45
CA SER A 215 12.59 -6.18 8.30
C SER A 215 12.10 -7.13 9.41
N ALA A 216 11.09 -6.71 10.15
CA ALA A 216 10.53 -7.50 11.24
C ALA A 216 9.86 -8.80 10.73
N GLY A 217 9.04 -8.72 9.67
CA GLY A 217 8.36 -9.88 9.09
C GLY A 217 9.32 -10.91 8.52
N GLY A 218 10.31 -10.47 7.75
CA GLY A 218 11.35 -11.33 7.17
C GLY A 218 12.22 -11.99 8.25
N ALA A 219 12.66 -11.21 9.25
CA ALA A 219 13.45 -11.72 10.36
C ALA A 219 12.69 -12.73 11.21
N SER A 220 11.45 -12.43 11.59
CA SER A 220 10.62 -13.34 12.37
C SER A 220 10.34 -14.65 11.59
N THR A 221 10.07 -14.54 10.29
CA THR A 221 9.85 -15.73 9.44
C THR A 221 11.08 -16.62 9.35
N LEU A 222 12.25 -16.06 9.08
CA LEU A 222 13.49 -16.85 8.98
C LEU A 222 13.89 -17.44 10.34
N THR A 223 13.84 -16.65 11.41
CA THR A 223 14.15 -17.11 12.75
C THR A 223 13.20 -18.24 13.19
N GLY A 224 11.91 -18.11 12.89
CA GLY A 224 10.92 -19.14 13.18
C GLY A 224 11.24 -20.47 12.51
N VAL A 225 11.67 -20.44 11.25
CA VAL A 225 12.09 -21.66 10.51
C VAL A 225 13.41 -22.22 11.04
N LEU A 226 14.38 -21.38 11.40
CA LEU A 226 15.63 -21.84 12.00
C LEU A 226 15.40 -22.62 13.32
N ILE A 227 14.52 -22.11 14.17
CA ILE A 227 14.14 -22.78 15.41
C ILE A 227 13.34 -24.06 15.11
N ALA A 228 12.36 -24.02 14.22
CA ALA A 228 11.56 -25.18 13.84
C ALA A 228 12.45 -26.29 13.25
N LYS A 229 13.44 -25.96 12.44
CA LYS A 229 14.42 -26.92 11.90
C LYS A 229 15.29 -27.49 13.00
N LYS A 230 15.78 -26.68 13.93
CA LYS A 230 16.54 -27.15 15.11
C LYS A 230 15.76 -28.19 15.93
N LEU A 231 14.44 -28.03 16.00
CA LEU A 231 13.53 -28.93 16.72
C LEU A 231 13.09 -30.15 15.90
N GLY A 232 13.54 -30.28 14.66
CA GLY A 232 13.14 -31.36 13.76
C GLY A 232 11.68 -31.27 13.28
N LEU A 233 11.02 -30.12 13.45
CA LEU A 233 9.62 -29.91 13.04
C LEU A 233 9.49 -29.68 11.53
N VAL A 234 10.54 -29.20 10.88
CA VAL A 234 10.62 -28.99 9.42
C VAL A 234 12.03 -29.31 8.92
N ASP A 235 12.11 -29.73 7.65
CA ASP A 235 13.40 -29.94 6.97
C ASP A 235 13.50 -29.03 5.74
N TYR A 236 13.54 -27.72 5.97
CA TYR A 236 13.72 -26.73 4.91
C TYR A 236 15.19 -26.37 4.71
N ASP A 237 15.59 -26.12 3.46
CA ASP A 237 16.86 -25.47 3.16
C ASP A 237 16.78 -23.98 3.54
N THR A 238 17.34 -23.69 4.71
CA THR A 238 17.32 -22.34 5.29
C THR A 238 18.12 -21.32 4.47
N ASN A 239 19.13 -21.76 3.69
CA ASN A 239 19.88 -20.89 2.80
C ASN A 239 19.07 -20.50 1.57
N LYS A 240 18.31 -21.44 1.00
CA LYS A 240 17.37 -21.13 -0.09
C LYS A 240 16.28 -20.18 0.40
N LEU A 241 15.74 -20.41 1.60
CA LEU A 241 14.74 -19.54 2.20
C LEU A 241 15.29 -18.12 2.44
N PHE A 242 16.51 -18.00 2.97
CA PHE A 242 17.16 -16.70 3.16
C PHE A 242 17.30 -15.96 1.83
N LYS A 243 17.83 -16.61 0.79
CA LYS A 243 17.97 -16.01 -0.55
C LYS A 243 16.61 -15.56 -1.12
N TYR A 244 15.57 -16.37 -0.91
CA TYR A 244 14.22 -16.04 -1.35
C TYR A 244 13.65 -14.81 -0.61
N ILE A 245 13.82 -14.73 0.71
CA ILE A 245 13.40 -13.57 1.51
C ILE A 245 14.11 -12.30 1.02
N ILE A 246 15.43 -12.37 0.79
CA ILE A 246 16.20 -11.21 0.29
C ILE A 246 15.69 -10.78 -1.09
N LYS A 247 15.46 -11.72 -2.00
CA LYS A 247 14.90 -11.44 -3.32
C LYS A 247 13.53 -10.76 -3.20
N LEU A 248 12.62 -11.33 -2.40
CA LEU A 248 11.29 -10.79 -2.15
C LEU A 248 11.34 -9.35 -1.62
N LEU A 249 12.20 -9.08 -0.65
CA LEU A 249 12.33 -7.75 -0.04
C LEU A 249 12.88 -6.71 -1.04
N ARG A 250 13.81 -7.09 -1.90
CA ARG A 250 14.34 -6.22 -2.96
C ARG A 250 13.27 -5.92 -4.00
N GLU A 251 12.57 -6.93 -4.49
CA GLU A 251 11.47 -6.75 -5.47
C GLU A 251 10.38 -5.82 -4.93
N ASN A 252 9.95 -6.01 -3.67
CA ASN A 252 8.97 -5.11 -3.05
C ASN A 252 9.53 -3.68 -2.88
N LYS A 253 10.83 -3.53 -2.57
CA LYS A 253 11.48 -2.22 -2.48
C LYS A 253 11.49 -1.49 -3.82
N ASP A 254 11.83 -2.21 -4.91
CA ASP A 254 11.85 -1.67 -6.27
C ASP A 254 10.42 -1.28 -6.71
N ASN A 255 9.43 -2.11 -6.40
CA ASN A 255 8.03 -1.80 -6.66
C ASN A 255 7.58 -0.52 -5.94
N VAL A 256 7.94 -0.36 -4.66
CA VAL A 256 7.60 0.86 -3.89
C VAL A 256 8.37 2.08 -4.42
N ALA A 257 9.61 1.93 -4.85
CA ALA A 257 10.36 3.01 -5.48
C ALA A 257 9.70 3.47 -6.79
N GLY A 258 9.17 2.52 -7.59
CA GLY A 258 8.41 2.81 -8.80
C GLY A 258 7.06 3.49 -8.57
N MET A 259 6.52 3.46 -7.35
CA MET A 259 5.27 4.16 -6.98
C MET A 259 5.46 5.65 -6.67
N ASN A 260 6.68 6.16 -6.71
CA ASN A 260 6.92 7.58 -6.54
C ASN A 260 6.52 8.31 -7.82
N CYS A 261 5.23 8.69 -7.94
CA CYS A 261 4.82 9.68 -8.94
C CYS A 261 5.55 10.99 -8.64
N SER A 262 6.20 11.55 -9.64
CA SER A 262 6.77 12.89 -9.49
C SER A 262 5.63 13.91 -9.35
N ALA A 263 5.93 15.10 -8.78
CA ALA A 263 4.93 16.16 -8.76
C ALA A 263 4.45 16.55 -10.17
N LEU A 264 5.27 16.32 -11.18
CA LEU A 264 4.92 16.57 -12.59
C LEU A 264 3.94 15.50 -13.12
N ASP A 265 4.13 14.22 -12.79
CA ASP A 265 3.17 13.16 -13.16
C ASP A 265 1.82 13.42 -12.48
N THR A 266 1.85 13.77 -11.19
CA THR A 266 0.65 14.16 -10.43
C THR A 266 -0.05 15.38 -11.04
N LEU A 267 0.70 16.33 -11.55
CA LEU A 267 0.15 17.49 -12.25
C LEU A 267 -0.48 17.11 -13.59
N ASN A 268 0.13 16.18 -14.32
CA ASN A 268 -0.43 15.65 -15.56
C ASN A 268 -1.77 14.95 -15.32
N ASP A 269 -1.88 14.13 -14.26
CA ASP A 269 -3.14 13.49 -13.89
C ASP A 269 -4.24 14.54 -13.59
N TYR A 270 -3.86 15.61 -12.85
CA TYR A 270 -4.79 16.72 -12.61
C TYR A 270 -5.23 17.38 -13.90
N PHE A 271 -4.36 17.61 -14.86
CA PHE A 271 -4.69 18.18 -16.16
C PHE A 271 -5.60 17.24 -16.95
N HIS A 272 -5.32 15.95 -17.00
CA HIS A 272 -6.17 14.98 -17.70
C HIS A 272 -7.61 15.00 -17.18
N GLU A 273 -7.78 14.96 -15.86
CA GLU A 273 -9.11 14.97 -15.25
C GLU A 273 -9.87 16.32 -15.41
N ASN A 274 -9.15 17.44 -15.43
CA ASN A 274 -9.76 18.77 -15.37
C ASN A 274 -9.57 19.61 -16.63
N TRP A 275 -9.06 19.02 -17.72
CA TRP A 275 -8.69 19.74 -18.94
C TRP A 275 -9.84 20.53 -19.55
N GLY A 276 -11.08 19.99 -19.52
CA GLY A 276 -12.30 20.66 -19.98
C GLY A 276 -12.72 21.88 -19.13
N SER A 277 -12.16 22.03 -17.92
CA SER A 277 -12.41 23.16 -17.00
C SER A 277 -11.27 24.18 -16.96
N ILE A 278 -10.26 24.04 -17.83
CA ILE A 278 -9.11 24.94 -17.95
C ILE A 278 -9.31 25.79 -19.21
N LEU A 279 -9.25 27.11 -19.03
CA LEU A 279 -9.29 28.06 -20.14
C LEU A 279 -7.96 28.01 -20.93
N LYS A 280 -8.04 27.69 -22.20
CA LYS A 280 -6.89 27.66 -23.13
C LYS A 280 -6.90 28.92 -23.99
N ILE A 281 -5.83 29.70 -23.89
CA ILE A 281 -5.76 30.99 -24.57
C ILE A 281 -4.30 31.39 -24.76
N LYS A 282 -4.01 32.21 -25.76
CA LYS A 282 -2.69 32.85 -25.92
C LYS A 282 -2.43 33.89 -24.84
N SER A 283 -1.15 34.16 -24.54
CA SER A 283 -0.77 35.22 -23.62
C SER A 283 -1.18 36.60 -24.13
N THR A 284 -1.31 37.57 -23.22
CA THR A 284 -1.66 38.93 -23.60
C THR A 284 -0.52 39.70 -24.30
N ASP A 285 0.70 39.21 -24.24
CA ASP A 285 1.82 39.83 -24.92
C ASP A 285 1.80 39.56 -26.44
N ASP A 286 1.32 38.37 -26.84
CA ASP A 286 1.06 38.08 -28.25
C ASP A 286 -0.11 38.91 -28.80
N LEU A 287 -1.12 39.19 -27.95
CA LEU A 287 -2.22 40.09 -28.31
C LEU A 287 -1.74 41.52 -28.63
N ARG A 288 -0.85 42.06 -27.80
CA ARG A 288 -0.28 43.37 -28.03
C ARG A 288 0.59 43.42 -29.30
N LYS A 289 1.35 42.37 -29.57
CA LYS A 289 2.12 42.21 -30.80
C LYS A 289 1.22 42.13 -32.03
N ALA A 290 0.12 41.37 -31.95
CA ALA A 290 -0.85 41.27 -33.04
C ALA A 290 -1.58 42.58 -33.30
N GLN A 291 -1.99 43.34 -32.26
CA GLN A 291 -2.61 44.66 -32.38
C GLN A 291 -1.64 45.70 -32.99
N ASN A 292 -0.36 45.68 -32.56
CA ASN A 292 0.67 46.57 -33.14
C ASN A 292 0.95 46.26 -34.61
N ASN A 293 0.66 45.07 -35.10
CA ASN A 293 0.81 44.65 -36.50
C ASN A 293 -0.47 44.86 -37.34
N GLY A 294 -1.48 45.59 -36.83
CA GLY A 294 -2.73 45.87 -37.56
C GLY A 294 -3.67 44.71 -37.74
N LEU A 295 -3.49 43.65 -37.02
CA LEU A 295 -4.42 42.51 -36.97
C LEU A 295 -5.38 42.71 -35.80
N ASP A 296 -6.65 42.94 -36.10
CA ASP A 296 -7.77 42.87 -35.13
C ASP A 296 -7.96 41.43 -34.68
N ALA A 297 -6.99 40.92 -33.92
CA ALA A 297 -7.03 39.54 -33.41
C ALA A 297 -7.86 39.52 -32.13
N LEU A 298 -9.14 39.29 -32.27
CA LEU A 298 -9.99 38.69 -31.22
C LEU A 298 -9.35 37.37 -30.85
N VAL A 299 -8.77 37.28 -29.65
CA VAL A 299 -8.30 36.01 -29.13
C VAL A 299 -9.51 35.21 -28.71
N ILE A 300 -9.89 34.29 -29.56
CA ILE A 300 -10.90 33.30 -29.26
C ILE A 300 -10.22 32.19 -28.47
N PRO A 301 -10.70 31.86 -27.26
CA PRO A 301 -10.20 30.70 -26.54
C PRO A 301 -10.35 29.46 -27.43
N GLU A 302 -9.33 28.60 -27.49
CA GLU A 302 -9.41 27.36 -28.28
C GLU A 302 -10.53 26.44 -27.76
N LEU A 303 -10.84 26.53 -26.46
CA LEU A 303 -11.99 25.85 -25.83
C LEU A 303 -12.52 26.70 -24.67
N ASP A 304 -13.77 27.11 -24.77
CA ASP A 304 -14.45 27.72 -23.64
C ASP A 304 -14.94 26.60 -22.68
N PRO A 305 -14.51 26.60 -21.41
CA PRO A 305 -14.94 25.59 -20.45
C PRO A 305 -16.46 25.76 -20.19
N ARG A 306 -17.23 24.73 -20.46
CA ARG A 306 -18.68 24.67 -20.18
C ARG A 306 -18.99 24.48 -18.69
N ILE A 307 -17.96 24.31 -17.85
CA ILE A 307 -18.04 24.01 -16.43
C ILE A 307 -17.26 25.09 -15.67
N ARG A 308 -17.39 25.10 -14.35
CA ARG A 308 -16.65 26.01 -13.47
C ARG A 308 -15.14 25.99 -13.76
N LEU A 309 -14.58 27.16 -14.08
CA LEU A 309 -13.19 27.35 -14.37
C LEU A 309 -12.30 26.99 -13.18
N VAL A 310 -11.31 26.12 -13.38
CA VAL A 310 -10.33 25.69 -12.36
C VAL A 310 -8.93 26.23 -12.64
N GLY A 311 -8.68 26.75 -13.84
CA GLY A 311 -7.39 27.31 -14.22
C GLY A 311 -7.38 27.95 -15.61
N ARG A 312 -6.24 28.46 -15.99
CA ARG A 312 -5.92 29.00 -17.33
C ARG A 312 -4.61 28.37 -17.79
N TYR A 313 -4.53 28.02 -19.06
CA TYR A 313 -3.30 27.59 -19.72
C TYR A 313 -2.99 28.48 -20.91
N GLU A 314 -1.80 29.05 -20.94
CA GLU A 314 -1.34 29.87 -22.05
C GLU A 314 -0.57 28.99 -23.04
N THR A 315 -1.13 28.84 -24.26
CA THR A 315 -0.63 27.90 -25.26
C THR A 315 0.71 28.33 -25.90
N ASP A 316 1.01 29.63 -25.89
CA ASP A 316 2.23 30.24 -26.41
C ASP A 316 3.36 30.28 -25.40
N THR A 317 3.07 30.63 -24.14
CA THR A 317 4.09 30.70 -23.06
C THR A 317 4.21 29.36 -22.31
N LYS A 318 3.31 28.41 -22.51
CA LYS A 318 3.21 27.14 -21.78
C LYS A 318 3.09 27.32 -20.27
N ILE A 319 2.55 28.42 -19.81
CA ILE A 319 2.32 28.68 -18.39
C ILE A 319 0.89 28.29 -18.00
N ALA A 320 0.78 27.46 -16.95
CA ALA A 320 -0.49 27.11 -16.32
C ALA A 320 -0.72 27.96 -15.06
N TYR A 321 -1.93 28.51 -14.94
CA TYR A 321 -2.40 29.24 -13.76
C TYR A 321 -3.54 28.46 -13.12
N LEU A 322 -3.30 27.78 -12.00
CA LEU A 322 -4.26 26.91 -11.35
C LEU A 322 -4.84 27.54 -10.09
N ILE A 323 -6.16 27.45 -9.91
CA ILE A 323 -6.83 27.91 -8.70
C ILE A 323 -6.51 26.97 -7.55
N PRO A 324 -5.97 27.44 -6.39
CA PRO A 324 -5.55 26.58 -5.29
C PRO A 324 -6.65 25.71 -4.69
N LYS A 325 -7.89 26.25 -4.56
CA LYS A 325 -8.98 25.53 -3.89
C LYS A 325 -9.43 24.26 -4.65
N PRO A 326 -9.71 24.28 -5.96
CA PRO A 326 -9.99 23.05 -6.73
C PRO A 326 -8.85 22.06 -6.68
N LEU A 327 -7.59 22.52 -6.85
CA LEU A 327 -6.42 21.68 -6.81
C LEU A 327 -6.24 21.01 -5.43
N LYS A 328 -6.41 21.76 -4.33
CA LYS A 328 -6.39 21.21 -2.97
C LYS A 328 -7.49 20.19 -2.73
N THR A 329 -8.71 20.44 -3.23
CA THR A 329 -9.82 19.50 -3.13
C THR A 329 -9.54 18.21 -3.89
N TRP A 330 -8.97 18.31 -5.09
CA TRP A 330 -8.56 17.17 -5.89
C TRP A 330 -7.44 16.37 -5.20
N CYS A 331 -6.38 17.03 -4.73
CA CYS A 331 -5.33 16.38 -3.93
C CYS A 331 -5.90 15.63 -2.72
N GLY A 332 -6.89 16.23 -2.03
CA GLY A 332 -7.55 15.57 -0.90
C GLY A 332 -8.30 14.30 -1.30
N ARG A 333 -8.98 14.29 -2.45
CA ARG A 333 -9.64 13.08 -3.00
C ARG A 333 -8.63 11.99 -3.35
N GLN A 334 -7.51 12.38 -3.96
CA GLN A 334 -6.43 11.47 -4.32
C GLN A 334 -5.50 11.11 -3.14
N GLN A 335 -5.79 11.59 -1.94
CA GLN A 335 -4.98 11.41 -0.72
C GLN A 335 -3.52 11.91 -0.87
N ILE A 336 -3.29 12.92 -1.70
CA ILE A 336 -2.00 13.55 -1.93
C ILE A 336 -1.82 14.68 -0.91
N ASN A 337 -0.64 14.77 -0.30
CA ASN A 337 -0.30 15.89 0.58
C ASN A 337 -0.09 17.16 -0.27
N TYR A 338 -1.10 18.03 -0.28
CA TYR A 338 -1.08 19.26 -1.09
C TYR A 338 0.14 20.16 -0.81
N SER A 339 0.53 20.29 0.46
CA SER A 339 1.68 21.18 0.82
C SER A 339 3.00 20.62 0.29
N ALA A 340 3.22 19.32 0.43
CA ALA A 340 4.40 18.64 -0.12
C ALA A 340 4.41 18.69 -1.65
N PHE A 341 3.28 18.47 -2.29
CA PHE A 341 3.10 18.54 -3.73
C PHE A 341 3.44 19.94 -4.28
N ILE A 342 2.91 21.00 -3.66
CA ILE A 342 3.20 22.38 -4.08
C ILE A 342 4.66 22.74 -3.83
N GLN A 343 5.27 22.25 -2.74
CA GLN A 343 6.68 22.50 -2.48
C GLN A 343 7.57 21.84 -3.54
N GLU A 344 7.27 20.60 -3.90
CA GLU A 344 8.00 19.89 -4.96
C GLU A 344 7.85 20.59 -6.33
N LEU A 345 6.65 21.10 -6.66
CA LEU A 345 6.44 21.89 -7.87
C LEU A 345 7.23 23.21 -7.84
N LYS A 346 7.36 23.87 -6.67
CA LYS A 346 8.21 25.06 -6.54
C LYS A 346 9.67 24.73 -6.80
N ASP A 347 10.17 23.63 -6.24
CA ASP A 347 11.57 23.23 -6.34
C ASP A 347 11.93 22.75 -7.76
N LYS A 348 11.04 22.01 -8.42
CA LYS A 348 11.31 21.42 -9.74
C LYS A 348 10.86 22.28 -10.93
N SER A 349 9.77 23.01 -10.80
CA SER A 349 9.12 23.74 -11.93
C SER A 349 9.00 25.23 -11.65
N GLY A 350 9.66 25.75 -10.63
CA GLY A 350 9.63 27.18 -10.30
C GLY A 350 8.23 27.73 -10.01
N ALA A 351 7.29 26.88 -9.55
CA ALA A 351 5.92 27.30 -9.30
C ALA A 351 5.84 28.47 -8.31
N LYS A 352 5.02 29.48 -8.61
CA LYS A 352 4.88 30.70 -7.81
C LYS A 352 3.41 31.00 -7.54
N THR A 353 3.13 31.56 -6.38
CA THR A 353 1.78 32.10 -6.09
C THR A 353 1.69 33.52 -6.58
N THR A 354 0.70 33.83 -7.41
CA THR A 354 0.45 35.15 -8.00
C THR A 354 -1.05 35.46 -8.05
N LYS A 355 -1.39 36.71 -8.43
CA LYS A 355 -2.76 37.10 -8.70
C LYS A 355 -2.92 37.37 -10.19
N VAL A 356 -3.82 36.67 -10.84
CA VAL A 356 -4.09 36.80 -12.27
C VAL A 356 -5.60 36.87 -12.51
N ARG A 357 -5.99 37.64 -13.52
CA ARG A 357 -7.33 37.58 -14.10
C ARG A 357 -7.34 36.41 -15.09
N LEU A 358 -7.97 35.30 -14.74
CA LEU A 358 -7.96 34.10 -15.58
C LEU A 358 -8.56 34.34 -16.97
N THR A 359 -9.57 35.23 -17.08
CA THR A 359 -10.25 35.58 -18.33
C THR A 359 -9.61 36.78 -19.05
N LYS A 360 -8.38 37.18 -18.71
CA LYS A 360 -7.71 38.26 -19.43
C LYS A 360 -7.50 37.86 -20.90
N GLY A 361 -7.94 38.70 -21.81
CA GLY A 361 -7.92 38.43 -23.26
C GLY A 361 -9.19 37.76 -23.80
N THR A 362 -10.22 37.55 -22.99
CA THR A 362 -11.55 37.08 -23.42
C THR A 362 -12.60 38.18 -23.29
N THR A 363 -13.77 37.97 -23.83
CA THR A 363 -14.93 38.87 -23.68
C THR A 363 -15.55 38.85 -22.28
N THR A 364 -15.25 37.84 -21.47
CA THR A 364 -15.76 37.66 -20.10
C THR A 364 -14.83 38.30 -19.08
N TYR A 365 -15.41 39.09 -18.15
CA TYR A 365 -14.64 39.74 -17.11
C TYR A 365 -14.81 39.03 -15.75
N LEU A 366 -13.74 38.38 -15.26
CA LEU A 366 -13.67 37.84 -13.89
C LEU A 366 -12.68 38.66 -13.04
N PRO A 367 -12.89 38.75 -11.72
CA PRO A 367 -11.98 39.45 -10.83
C PRO A 367 -10.60 38.76 -10.75
N LEU A 368 -9.60 39.50 -10.24
CA LEU A 368 -8.28 38.96 -9.93
C LEU A 368 -8.40 37.80 -8.95
N THR A 369 -7.80 36.67 -9.28
CA THR A 369 -7.85 35.44 -8.47
C THR A 369 -6.42 35.04 -8.08
N HIS A 370 -6.24 34.59 -6.84
CA HIS A 370 -5.00 33.95 -6.44
C HIS A 370 -4.84 32.61 -7.17
N VAL A 371 -3.70 32.41 -7.78
CA VAL A 371 -3.38 31.23 -8.56
C VAL A 371 -1.95 30.76 -8.28
N ILE A 372 -1.69 29.50 -8.59
CA ILE A 372 -0.36 28.94 -8.68
C ILE A 372 0.03 29.00 -10.16
N SER A 373 1.10 29.73 -10.46
CA SER A 373 1.68 29.80 -11.81
C SER A 373 2.76 28.72 -11.90
N ILE A 374 2.68 27.89 -12.93
CA ILE A 374 3.59 26.76 -13.16
C ILE A 374 4.08 26.87 -14.60
N ASP A 375 5.39 26.86 -14.78
CA ASP A 375 6.00 26.74 -16.09
C ASP A 375 5.97 25.28 -16.53
N CYS A 376 5.17 25.00 -17.53
CA CYS A 376 5.00 23.67 -18.12
C CYS A 376 5.92 23.42 -19.32
N SER A 377 6.80 24.37 -19.69
CA SER A 377 7.74 24.21 -20.82
C SER A 377 8.87 23.24 -20.51
N ALA A 378 9.31 23.18 -19.24
CA ALA A 378 10.36 22.27 -18.75
C ALA A 378 9.80 20.91 -18.30
N ALA A 379 8.49 20.78 -18.15
CA ALA A 379 7.83 19.54 -17.86
C ALA A 379 7.42 18.89 -19.19
N ASP A 380 7.58 17.57 -19.32
CA ASP A 380 6.94 16.76 -20.38
C ASP A 380 5.40 16.75 -20.24
N VAL A 381 4.83 17.89 -19.84
CA VAL A 381 3.39 18.11 -19.86
C VAL A 381 3.01 18.15 -21.33
N LYS A 382 2.73 17.03 -21.90
CA LYS A 382 2.11 16.90 -23.23
C LYS A 382 0.69 17.43 -23.13
N VAL A 383 0.57 18.73 -23.27
CA VAL A 383 -0.68 19.45 -23.38
C VAL A 383 -1.12 19.49 -24.84
#